data_da19e8be4ca6bacbb357c5ad32210f9a
#
_entry.id   da19e8be4ca6bacbb357c5ad32210f9a
#
_cell.length_a   1.000
_cell.length_b   1.000
_cell.length_c   1.000
_cell.angle_alpha   90.00
_cell.angle_beta   90.00
_cell.angle_gamma   90.00
#
_symmetry.space_group_name_H-M   'P 1'
#
loop_
_entity.id
_entity.type
_entity.pdbx_description
1 polymer ?
#
loop_
_entity_poly.entity_id
_entity_poly.type
_entity_poly.pdbx_seq_one_letter_code
_entity_poly.pdbx_strand_id
1 'polypeptide(L)'
;MKSDYSLQDITKALLDIGTSKGDDVFIHSNLGFFGILEGCRSGEQLCESFLTAIQSIIGDEGTIVTPTFSYSYCHNEVYDPHQTKTNCGMLSEHMRKMYPNFSVCGVGKHMVEYMQCNIHEAFGKDSFWEKFMRHDGKIICMNFHAASTFIHFIECENKVDYRYNKAFNGQTILEGKTIKDYAVHFVYDGADDAPCVERVTELCKENGVSKQVSLGKGLMRSFSARKYYNFFTDLLKVRPRVLCVKEELPDGK
;
A
#
# COMPACT_ATOMS: atom_id res chain seq x y z
N MET A 1 -14.38 21.40 -19.93
CA MET A 1 -14.76 21.25 -18.52
C MET A 1 -13.74 22.01 -17.68
N LYS A 2 -14.15 22.62 -16.57
CA LYS A 2 -13.22 23.28 -15.64
C LYS A 2 -12.42 22.18 -14.91
N SER A 3 -11.11 22.35 -14.83
CA SER A 3 -10.24 21.46 -14.06
C SER A 3 -10.42 21.65 -12.56
N ASP A 4 -10.18 20.61 -11.79
CA ASP A 4 -10.24 20.64 -10.32
C ASP A 4 -8.83 20.83 -9.70
N TYR A 5 -7.77 20.45 -10.43
CA TYR A 5 -6.37 20.60 -10.00
C TYR A 5 -5.42 20.52 -11.21
N SER A 6 -4.18 20.97 -11.01
CA SER A 6 -3.08 20.99 -11.97
C SER A 6 -1.95 20.04 -11.59
N LEU A 7 -0.96 19.84 -12.47
CA LEU A 7 0.27 19.10 -12.17
C LEU A 7 1.07 19.75 -11.02
N GLN A 8 1.05 21.08 -10.96
CA GLN A 8 1.71 21.82 -9.88
C GLN A 8 1.04 21.55 -8.52
N ASP A 9 -0.30 21.41 -8.50
CA ASP A 9 -1.04 21.06 -7.27
C ASP A 9 -0.69 19.64 -6.81
N ILE A 10 -0.49 18.68 -7.73
CA ILE A 10 -0.01 17.32 -7.38
C ILE A 10 1.36 17.42 -6.72
N THR A 11 2.31 18.12 -7.34
CA THR A 11 3.68 18.28 -6.82
C THR A 11 3.66 18.94 -5.44
N LYS A 12 2.87 20.02 -5.29
CA LYS A 12 2.71 20.70 -4.01
C LYS A 12 2.13 19.78 -2.93
N ALA A 13 1.07 19.05 -3.24
CA ALA A 13 0.44 18.11 -2.31
C ALA A 13 1.41 17.01 -1.83
N LEU A 14 2.23 16.47 -2.75
CA LEU A 14 3.27 15.50 -2.42
C LEU A 14 4.32 16.07 -1.47
N LEU A 15 4.77 17.31 -1.71
CA LEU A 15 5.72 18.00 -0.81
C LEU A 15 5.08 18.28 0.56
N ASP A 16 3.84 18.74 0.59
CA ASP A 16 3.12 19.08 1.82
C ASP A 16 2.88 17.86 2.72
N ILE A 17 2.67 16.66 2.14
CA ILE A 17 2.63 15.41 2.91
C ILE A 17 4.02 14.91 3.31
N GLY A 18 5.08 15.61 2.88
CA GLY A 18 6.46 15.37 3.28
C GLY A 18 7.21 14.37 2.41
N THR A 19 6.81 14.19 1.14
CA THR A 19 7.63 13.45 0.17
C THR A 19 8.91 14.23 -0.12
N SER A 20 10.05 13.54 -0.16
CA SER A 20 11.37 14.14 -0.28
C SER A 20 12.30 13.31 -1.16
N LYS A 21 13.43 13.91 -1.53
CA LYS A 21 14.46 13.24 -2.33
C LYS A 21 14.96 11.97 -1.63
N GLY A 22 15.05 10.89 -2.40
CA GLY A 22 15.53 9.59 -1.94
C GLY A 22 14.48 8.74 -1.22
N ASP A 23 13.22 9.22 -1.08
CA ASP A 23 12.16 8.42 -0.46
C ASP A 23 11.84 7.17 -1.29
N ASP A 24 11.68 6.03 -0.60
CA ASP A 24 10.95 4.89 -1.14
C ASP A 24 9.47 5.08 -0.83
N VAL A 25 8.62 5.08 -1.86
CA VAL A 25 7.19 5.34 -1.70
C VAL A 25 6.36 4.12 -2.11
N PHE A 26 5.48 3.66 -1.23
CA PHE A 26 4.47 2.65 -1.50
C PHE A 26 3.10 3.33 -1.63
N ILE A 27 2.42 3.14 -2.77
CA ILE A 27 1.27 3.97 -3.13
C ILE A 27 -0.01 3.15 -3.21
N HIS A 28 -0.97 3.43 -2.33
CA HIS A 28 -2.37 3.06 -2.51
C HIS A 28 -3.12 4.21 -3.17
N SER A 29 -3.88 3.95 -4.25
CA SER A 29 -4.48 5.03 -5.01
C SER A 29 -5.87 4.74 -5.58
N ASN A 30 -6.72 5.77 -5.49
CA ASN A 30 -7.98 5.91 -6.21
C ASN A 30 -7.97 7.26 -6.95
N LEU A 31 -7.15 7.39 -8.01
CA LEU A 31 -6.85 8.67 -8.67
C LEU A 31 -8.09 9.39 -9.20
N GLY A 32 -9.10 8.65 -9.69
CA GLY A 32 -10.33 9.24 -10.23
C GLY A 32 -11.12 10.11 -9.24
N PHE A 33 -10.97 9.91 -7.95
CA PHE A 33 -11.66 10.69 -6.92
C PHE A 33 -11.06 12.08 -6.67
N PHE A 34 -9.90 12.40 -7.24
CA PHE A 34 -9.37 13.76 -7.20
C PHE A 34 -10.12 14.73 -8.13
N GLY A 35 -10.93 14.22 -9.06
CA GLY A 35 -11.62 15.01 -10.06
C GLY A 35 -10.79 15.16 -11.34
N ILE A 36 -10.88 16.30 -12.02
CA ILE A 36 -10.34 16.54 -13.35
C ILE A 36 -8.99 17.22 -13.27
N LEU A 37 -7.92 16.53 -13.68
CA LEU A 37 -6.59 17.10 -13.87
C LEU A 37 -6.59 17.99 -15.13
N GLU A 38 -6.02 19.20 -15.00
CA GLU A 38 -5.86 20.14 -16.09
C GLU A 38 -5.08 19.52 -17.27
N GLY A 39 -5.64 19.62 -18.48
CA GLY A 39 -5.03 19.11 -19.72
C GLY A 39 -5.03 17.60 -19.87
N CYS A 40 -5.46 16.82 -18.88
CA CYS A 40 -5.50 15.37 -18.92
C CYS A 40 -6.70 14.86 -19.74
N ARG A 41 -6.48 13.88 -20.63
CA ARG A 41 -7.48 13.33 -21.56
C ARG A 41 -7.69 11.83 -21.43
N SER A 42 -6.84 11.12 -20.70
CA SER A 42 -6.93 9.67 -20.53
C SER A 42 -6.47 9.23 -19.14
N GLY A 43 -6.89 8.02 -18.71
CA GLY A 43 -6.42 7.41 -17.48
C GLY A 43 -4.91 7.15 -17.47
N GLU A 44 -4.33 6.85 -18.62
CA GLU A 44 -2.89 6.67 -18.80
C GLU A 44 -2.14 7.97 -18.53
N GLN A 45 -2.55 9.08 -19.16
CA GLN A 45 -1.96 10.40 -18.87
C GLN A 45 -2.11 10.81 -17.42
N LEU A 46 -3.23 10.44 -16.78
CA LEU A 46 -3.41 10.68 -15.34
C LEU A 46 -2.37 9.92 -14.51
N CYS A 47 -2.18 8.62 -14.77
CA CYS A 47 -1.15 7.82 -14.10
C CYS A 47 0.25 8.38 -14.31
N GLU A 48 0.62 8.70 -15.55
CA GLU A 48 1.92 9.29 -15.91
C GLU A 48 2.16 10.63 -15.20
N SER A 49 1.13 11.48 -15.09
CA SER A 49 1.24 12.77 -14.40
C SER A 49 1.58 12.59 -12.91
N PHE A 50 0.94 11.65 -12.22
CA PHE A 50 1.25 11.35 -10.83
C PHE A 50 2.65 10.73 -10.68
N LEU A 51 3.01 9.76 -11.53
CA LEU A 51 4.34 9.13 -11.49
C LEU A 51 5.45 10.15 -11.77
N THR A 52 5.27 11.02 -12.76
CA THR A 52 6.21 12.10 -13.10
C THR A 52 6.39 13.07 -11.92
N ALA A 53 5.30 13.49 -11.27
CA ALA A 53 5.36 14.36 -10.11
C ALA A 53 6.12 13.71 -8.94
N ILE A 54 5.85 12.42 -8.66
CA ILE A 54 6.54 11.67 -7.62
C ILE A 54 8.03 11.54 -7.95
N GLN A 55 8.36 11.08 -9.17
CA GLN A 55 9.74 10.89 -9.61
C GLN A 55 10.54 12.19 -9.58
N SER A 56 9.92 13.32 -9.94
CA SER A 56 10.58 14.64 -9.91
C SER A 56 10.99 15.06 -8.48
N ILE A 57 10.30 14.56 -7.45
CA ILE A 57 10.60 14.86 -6.05
C ILE A 57 11.62 13.87 -5.48
N ILE A 58 11.36 12.56 -5.64
CA ILE A 58 12.21 11.53 -5.03
C ILE A 58 13.56 11.38 -5.77
N GLY A 59 13.61 11.70 -7.07
CA GLY A 59 14.81 11.56 -7.91
C GLY A 59 15.22 10.10 -8.11
N ASP A 60 16.44 9.91 -8.65
CA ASP A 60 16.98 8.58 -9.01
C ASP A 60 17.35 7.73 -7.78
N GLU A 61 17.50 8.37 -6.62
CA GLU A 61 17.80 7.70 -5.35
C GLU A 61 16.58 7.10 -4.68
N GLY A 62 15.38 7.46 -5.12
CA GLY A 62 14.12 6.95 -4.58
C GLY A 62 13.58 5.72 -5.30
N THR A 63 12.51 5.14 -4.76
CA THR A 63 11.83 3.98 -5.34
C THR A 63 10.31 4.19 -5.29
N ILE A 64 9.62 3.95 -6.40
CA ILE A 64 8.16 3.95 -6.49
C ILE A 64 7.68 2.50 -6.50
N VAL A 65 6.77 2.14 -5.59
CA VAL A 65 6.15 0.82 -5.49
C VAL A 65 4.64 0.95 -5.42
N THR A 66 3.93 0.07 -6.12
CA THR A 66 2.47 -0.06 -6.02
C THR A 66 2.07 -1.51 -5.73
N PRO A 67 0.98 -1.75 -4.97
CA PRO A 67 0.41 -3.09 -4.83
C PRO A 67 -0.17 -3.55 -6.18
N THR A 68 -0.03 -4.84 -6.48
CA THR A 68 -0.58 -5.42 -7.72
C THR A 68 -1.31 -6.73 -7.47
N PHE A 69 -2.01 -6.82 -6.32
CA PHE A 69 -2.75 -8.02 -5.93
C PHE A 69 -3.86 -8.35 -6.92
N SER A 70 -3.92 -9.62 -7.35
CA SER A 70 -4.97 -10.14 -8.23
C SER A 70 -5.94 -11.09 -7.53
N TYR A 71 -5.50 -11.68 -6.39
CA TYR A 71 -6.19 -12.74 -5.66
C TYR A 71 -6.42 -14.03 -6.46
N SER A 72 -5.68 -14.24 -7.55
CA SER A 72 -5.84 -15.42 -8.45
C SER A 72 -5.82 -16.74 -7.69
N TYR A 73 -4.91 -16.91 -6.73
CA TYR A 73 -4.82 -18.14 -5.94
C TYR A 73 -6.04 -18.35 -5.03
N CYS A 74 -6.69 -17.27 -4.57
CA CYS A 74 -7.94 -17.37 -3.80
C CYS A 74 -9.13 -17.86 -4.64
N HIS A 75 -9.04 -17.68 -5.97
CA HIS A 75 -10.09 -18.06 -6.93
C HIS A 75 -9.73 -19.30 -7.75
N ASN A 76 -8.63 -20.00 -7.44
CA ASN A 76 -8.10 -21.12 -8.22
C ASN A 76 -7.79 -20.78 -9.68
N GLU A 77 -7.39 -19.54 -9.94
CA GLU A 77 -7.00 -19.04 -11.26
C GLU A 77 -5.47 -19.14 -11.42
N VAL A 78 -5.02 -19.29 -12.67
CA VAL A 78 -3.59 -19.22 -13.00
C VAL A 78 -3.16 -17.76 -12.97
N TYR A 79 -2.10 -17.45 -12.24
CA TYR A 79 -1.50 -16.13 -12.23
C TYR A 79 -0.44 -16.00 -13.34
N ASP A 80 -0.57 -14.98 -14.15
CA ASP A 80 0.43 -14.56 -15.14
C ASP A 80 0.82 -13.10 -14.87
N PRO A 81 2.06 -12.81 -14.46
CA PRO A 81 2.50 -11.43 -14.17
C PRO A 81 2.26 -10.46 -15.33
N HIS A 82 2.29 -10.95 -16.57
CA HIS A 82 2.11 -10.13 -17.77
C HIS A 82 0.65 -9.92 -18.17
N GLN A 83 -0.25 -10.87 -17.85
CA GLN A 83 -1.63 -10.86 -18.33
C GLN A 83 -2.66 -10.65 -17.23
N THR A 84 -2.42 -11.19 -16.03
CA THR A 84 -3.40 -11.12 -14.94
C THR A 84 -3.51 -9.69 -14.42
N LYS A 85 -4.70 -9.11 -14.53
CA LYS A 85 -4.98 -7.74 -14.05
C LYS A 85 -4.95 -7.67 -12.53
N THR A 86 -4.50 -6.54 -12.02
CA THR A 86 -4.59 -6.25 -10.59
C THR A 86 -5.95 -5.70 -10.19
N ASN A 87 -6.37 -5.97 -8.95
CA ASN A 87 -7.55 -5.37 -8.32
C ASN A 87 -7.23 -4.07 -7.55
N CYS A 88 -5.98 -3.58 -7.62
CA CYS A 88 -5.50 -2.44 -6.82
C CYS A 88 -5.68 -1.07 -7.50
N GLY A 89 -6.47 -0.99 -8.56
CA GLY A 89 -6.80 0.26 -9.23
C GLY A 89 -5.91 0.63 -10.42
N MET A 90 -6.21 1.79 -11.00
CA MET A 90 -5.67 2.23 -12.31
C MET A 90 -4.14 2.43 -12.27
N LEU A 91 -3.60 3.08 -11.24
CA LEU A 91 -2.17 3.33 -11.14
C LEU A 91 -1.38 2.02 -10.99
N SER A 92 -1.89 1.11 -10.16
CA SER A 92 -1.31 -0.22 -9.97
C SER A 92 -1.31 -1.05 -11.25
N GLU A 93 -2.39 -0.99 -12.03
CA GLU A 93 -2.47 -1.68 -13.32
C GLU A 93 -1.52 -1.05 -14.37
N HIS A 94 -1.36 0.27 -14.34
CA HIS A 94 -0.39 0.97 -15.20
C HIS A 94 1.05 0.52 -14.85
N MET A 95 1.41 0.51 -13.57
CA MET A 95 2.72 0.05 -13.10
C MET A 95 2.98 -1.42 -13.41
N ARG A 96 1.97 -2.30 -13.25
CA ARG A 96 2.07 -3.72 -13.57
C ARG A 96 2.41 -3.95 -15.05
N LYS A 97 1.80 -3.19 -15.94
CA LYS A 97 2.09 -3.29 -17.39
C LYS A 97 3.51 -2.86 -17.74
N MET A 98 4.03 -1.84 -17.06
CA MET A 98 5.40 -1.34 -17.28
C MET A 98 6.46 -2.23 -16.63
N TYR A 99 6.18 -2.75 -15.44
CA TYR A 99 7.13 -3.48 -14.60
C TYR A 99 6.47 -4.76 -14.02
N PRO A 100 6.15 -5.77 -14.89
CA PRO A 100 5.46 -6.98 -14.44
C PRO A 100 6.24 -7.70 -13.34
N ASN A 101 5.57 -7.96 -12.22
CA ASN A 101 6.12 -8.71 -11.09
C ASN A 101 4.97 -9.31 -10.26
N PHE A 102 5.32 -10.08 -9.21
CA PHE A 102 4.35 -10.59 -8.23
C PHE A 102 3.81 -9.45 -7.37
N SER A 103 2.90 -9.66 -6.52
CA SER A 103 2.26 -8.82 -5.48
C SER A 103 2.54 -7.31 -5.44
N VAL A 104 3.73 -6.86 -5.87
CA VAL A 104 4.13 -5.45 -5.96
C VAL A 104 4.86 -5.19 -7.27
N CYS A 105 4.62 -4.04 -7.88
CA CYS A 105 5.35 -3.57 -9.06
C CYS A 105 5.94 -2.20 -8.79
N GLY A 106 7.10 -1.93 -9.38
CA GLY A 106 7.77 -0.67 -9.11
C GLY A 106 9.02 -0.44 -9.91
N VAL A 107 9.60 0.73 -9.68
CA VAL A 107 10.85 1.19 -10.31
C VAL A 107 11.64 2.04 -9.32
N GLY A 108 12.95 1.94 -9.35
CA GLY A 108 13.87 2.75 -8.55
C GLY A 108 14.99 1.95 -7.91
N LYS A 109 15.75 2.62 -7.07
CA LYS A 109 17.03 2.15 -6.51
C LYS A 109 16.92 0.82 -5.75
N HIS A 110 15.92 0.68 -4.90
CA HIS A 110 15.78 -0.49 -4.03
C HIS A 110 14.84 -1.57 -4.60
N MET A 111 14.33 -1.40 -5.83
CA MET A 111 13.34 -2.33 -6.38
C MET A 111 13.88 -3.75 -6.52
N VAL A 112 15.16 -3.93 -6.88
CA VAL A 112 15.79 -5.25 -6.97
C VAL A 112 15.80 -5.95 -5.61
N GLU A 113 16.11 -5.23 -4.52
CA GLU A 113 16.04 -5.78 -3.16
C GLU A 113 14.61 -6.16 -2.76
N TYR A 114 13.63 -5.32 -3.11
CA TYR A 114 12.22 -5.58 -2.84
C TYR A 114 11.67 -6.78 -3.60
N MET A 115 12.13 -7.01 -4.83
CA MET A 115 11.75 -8.19 -5.64
C MET A 115 12.33 -9.51 -5.10
N GLN A 116 13.44 -9.45 -4.36
CA GLN A 116 14.07 -10.64 -3.72
C GLN A 116 13.40 -10.99 -2.38
N CYS A 117 12.17 -10.57 -2.14
CA CYS A 117 11.44 -10.89 -0.92
C CYS A 117 10.95 -12.35 -0.91
N ASN A 118 10.70 -12.88 0.29
CA ASN A 118 10.06 -14.19 0.45
C ASN A 118 8.57 -14.08 0.12
N ILE A 119 8.16 -14.52 -1.06
CA ILE A 119 6.77 -14.48 -1.52
C ILE A 119 5.86 -15.47 -0.78
N HIS A 120 6.44 -16.48 -0.12
CA HIS A 120 5.70 -17.48 0.65
C HIS A 120 5.40 -17.03 2.10
N GLU A 121 5.98 -15.89 2.52
CA GLU A 121 5.72 -15.26 3.82
C GLU A 121 5.46 -13.77 3.63
N ALA A 122 4.23 -13.42 3.25
CA ALA A 122 3.89 -12.05 2.86
C ALA A 122 4.19 -11.00 3.95
N PHE A 123 4.19 -11.38 5.24
CA PHE A 123 4.34 -10.49 6.39
C PHE A 123 5.40 -10.93 7.40
N GLY A 124 6.20 -11.94 7.07
CA GLY A 124 7.25 -12.45 7.95
C GLY A 124 8.62 -11.87 7.63
N LYS A 125 9.62 -12.60 8.13
CA LYS A 125 11.03 -12.30 7.90
C LYS A 125 11.37 -12.34 6.39
N ASP A 126 12.20 -11.40 5.94
CA ASP A 126 12.59 -11.20 4.55
C ASP A 126 11.42 -10.88 3.60
N SER A 127 10.24 -10.52 4.15
CA SER A 127 9.11 -10.02 3.36
C SER A 127 9.42 -8.65 2.76
N PHE A 128 8.62 -8.27 1.76
CA PHE A 128 8.65 -6.90 1.22
C PHE A 128 8.52 -5.84 2.33
N TRP A 129 7.59 -6.04 3.27
CA TRP A 129 7.30 -5.07 4.32
C TRP A 129 8.42 -4.91 5.33
N GLU A 130 9.12 -5.99 5.68
CA GLU A 130 10.31 -5.89 6.55
C GLU A 130 11.40 -5.06 5.87
N LYS A 131 11.68 -5.31 4.58
CA LYS A 131 12.67 -4.54 3.82
C LYS A 131 12.26 -3.08 3.67
N PHE A 132 11.00 -2.83 3.32
CA PHE A 132 10.45 -1.49 3.17
C PHE A 132 10.50 -0.68 4.49
N MET A 133 10.22 -1.31 5.63
CA MET A 133 10.36 -0.70 6.96
C MET A 133 11.83 -0.41 7.29
N ARG A 134 12.76 -1.28 6.88
CA ARG A 134 14.20 -1.10 7.11
C ARG A 134 14.73 0.18 6.45
N HIS A 135 14.25 0.49 5.26
CA HIS A 135 14.53 1.72 4.53
C HIS A 135 13.70 2.92 5.02
N ASP A 136 12.85 2.75 6.03
CA ASP A 136 11.87 3.75 6.50
C ASP A 136 11.01 4.31 5.36
N GLY A 137 10.57 3.41 4.48
CA GLY A 137 9.77 3.78 3.33
C GLY A 137 8.51 4.57 3.71
N LYS A 138 8.02 5.37 2.80
CA LYS A 138 6.86 6.22 3.00
C LYS A 138 5.63 5.63 2.32
N ILE A 139 4.54 5.43 3.05
CA ILE A 139 3.28 4.98 2.48
C ILE A 139 2.45 6.21 2.12
N ILE A 140 2.02 6.29 0.87
CA ILE A 140 1.18 7.35 0.35
C ILE A 140 -0.19 6.78 0.01
N CYS A 141 -1.25 7.34 0.61
CA CYS A 141 -2.64 6.96 0.41
C CYS A 141 -3.37 8.08 -0.35
N MET A 142 -3.67 7.85 -1.62
CA MET A 142 -4.34 8.78 -2.52
C MET A 142 -5.84 8.43 -2.61
N ASN A 143 -6.70 9.18 -1.92
CA ASN A 143 -8.12 8.84 -1.71
C ASN A 143 -8.30 7.42 -1.16
N PHE A 144 -7.41 7.04 -0.26
CA PHE A 144 -7.40 5.74 0.39
C PHE A 144 -7.28 5.93 1.91
N HIS A 145 -7.78 4.97 2.69
CA HIS A 145 -7.66 4.97 4.14
C HIS A 145 -6.22 4.76 4.60
N ALA A 146 -5.91 5.03 5.87
CA ALA A 146 -4.58 4.80 6.42
C ALA A 146 -4.32 3.33 6.81
N ALA A 147 -5.32 2.46 6.73
CA ALA A 147 -5.15 1.01 6.89
C ALA A 147 -4.54 0.40 5.62
N SER A 148 -3.27 0.72 5.38
CA SER A 148 -2.45 0.08 4.34
C SER A 148 -2.26 -1.40 4.66
N THR A 149 -1.98 -2.22 3.65
CA THR A 149 -1.56 -3.62 3.81
C THR A 149 -0.39 -3.78 4.79
N PHE A 150 0.40 -2.74 5.01
CA PHE A 150 1.48 -2.70 6.00
C PHE A 150 0.99 -2.97 7.44
N ILE A 151 -0.28 -2.68 7.77
CA ILE A 151 -0.81 -2.99 9.10
C ILE A 151 -0.76 -4.50 9.39
N HIS A 152 -0.94 -5.35 8.36
CA HIS A 152 -0.89 -6.80 8.53
C HIS A 152 0.51 -7.31 8.88
N PHE A 153 1.56 -6.64 8.41
CA PHE A 153 2.92 -6.92 8.87
C PHE A 153 3.07 -6.63 10.36
N ILE A 154 2.54 -5.51 10.84
CA ILE A 154 2.57 -5.13 12.25
C ILE A 154 1.74 -6.09 13.11
N GLU A 155 0.52 -6.44 12.66
CA GLU A 155 -0.34 -7.42 13.31
C GLU A 155 0.37 -8.79 13.42
N CYS A 156 1.04 -9.23 12.35
CA CYS A 156 1.79 -10.48 12.31
C CYS A 156 2.98 -10.48 13.30
N GLU A 157 3.80 -9.43 13.30
CA GLU A 157 4.93 -9.27 14.22
C GLU A 157 4.48 -9.22 15.69
N ASN A 158 3.33 -8.63 15.98
CA ASN A 158 2.75 -8.58 17.32
C ASN A 158 1.89 -9.79 17.67
N LYS A 159 1.78 -10.79 16.78
CA LYS A 159 1.08 -12.06 17.01
C LYS A 159 -0.35 -11.86 17.51
N VAL A 160 -1.10 -10.96 16.87
CA VAL A 160 -2.50 -10.73 17.22
C VAL A 160 -3.32 -12.03 17.11
N ASP A 161 -4.31 -12.22 17.98
CA ASP A 161 -5.07 -13.46 18.11
C ASP A 161 -6.27 -13.61 17.15
N TYR A 162 -6.63 -12.53 16.45
CA TYR A 162 -7.77 -12.47 15.51
C TYR A 162 -7.35 -12.68 14.04
N ARG A 163 -6.10 -13.06 13.78
CA ARG A 163 -5.60 -13.41 12.45
C ARG A 163 -4.72 -14.65 12.50
N TYR A 164 -4.62 -15.34 11.38
CA TYR A 164 -3.75 -16.51 11.22
C TYR A 164 -3.15 -16.58 9.82
N ASN A 165 -2.04 -17.27 9.69
CA ASN A 165 -1.44 -17.54 8.39
C ASN A 165 -2.24 -18.61 7.63
N LYS A 166 -2.69 -18.27 6.42
CA LYS A 166 -3.41 -19.17 5.52
C LYS A 166 -2.65 -19.29 4.20
N ALA A 167 -2.35 -20.53 3.83
CA ALA A 167 -1.77 -20.82 2.52
C ALA A 167 -2.88 -20.93 1.46
N PHE A 168 -2.66 -20.28 0.32
CA PHE A 168 -3.47 -20.36 -0.87
C PHE A 168 -2.63 -21.00 -1.97
N ASN A 169 -2.99 -22.22 -2.37
CA ASN A 169 -2.32 -22.92 -3.44
C ASN A 169 -2.82 -22.43 -4.80
N GLY A 170 -1.91 -22.30 -5.76
CA GLY A 170 -2.23 -21.80 -7.07
C GLY A 170 -1.27 -22.29 -8.15
N GLN A 171 -1.32 -21.64 -9.27
CA GLN A 171 -0.42 -21.87 -10.39
C GLN A 171 0.05 -20.52 -10.93
N THR A 172 1.33 -20.45 -11.30
CA THR A 172 1.92 -19.24 -11.89
C THR A 172 2.56 -19.57 -13.23
N ILE A 173 2.43 -18.66 -14.19
CA ILE A 173 3.22 -18.70 -15.43
C ILE A 173 4.54 -18.00 -15.18
N LEU A 174 5.63 -18.78 -15.26
CA LEU A 174 6.99 -18.28 -15.16
C LEU A 174 7.77 -18.76 -16.38
N GLU A 175 8.37 -17.82 -17.13
CA GLU A 175 9.12 -18.12 -18.37
C GLU A 175 8.34 -19.00 -19.36
N GLY A 176 7.04 -18.74 -19.49
CA GLY A 176 6.14 -19.47 -20.38
C GLY A 176 5.74 -20.88 -19.90
N LYS A 177 6.11 -21.26 -18.68
CA LYS A 177 5.73 -22.54 -18.06
C LYS A 177 4.78 -22.33 -16.90
N THR A 178 3.75 -23.14 -16.81
CA THR A 178 2.87 -23.18 -15.65
C THR A 178 3.52 -24.01 -14.54
N ILE A 179 3.78 -23.40 -13.41
CA ILE A 179 4.31 -24.05 -12.22
C ILE A 179 3.28 -24.03 -11.09
N LYS A 180 3.29 -25.06 -10.23
CA LYS A 180 2.53 -25.04 -8.99
C LYS A 180 3.25 -24.15 -7.99
N ASP A 181 2.49 -23.33 -7.29
CA ASP A 181 3.02 -22.39 -6.31
C ASP A 181 2.00 -22.14 -5.19
N TYR A 182 2.37 -21.41 -4.17
CA TYR A 182 1.47 -21.01 -3.10
C TYR A 182 1.85 -19.63 -2.57
N ALA A 183 0.88 -18.94 -1.98
CA ALA A 183 1.12 -17.72 -1.22
C ALA A 183 0.54 -17.87 0.19
N VAL A 184 1.23 -17.33 1.19
CA VAL A 184 0.71 -17.25 2.55
C VAL A 184 0.25 -15.85 2.83
N HIS A 185 -0.96 -15.71 3.34
CA HIS A 185 -1.52 -14.43 3.73
C HIS A 185 -2.03 -14.48 5.17
N PHE A 186 -1.90 -13.36 5.89
CA PHE A 186 -2.33 -13.22 7.28
C PHE A 186 -3.80 -12.80 7.29
N VAL A 187 -4.70 -13.79 7.30
CA VAL A 187 -6.13 -13.57 7.14
C VAL A 187 -6.84 -13.42 8.49
N TYR A 188 -7.94 -12.68 8.47
CA TYR A 188 -8.86 -12.58 9.59
C TYR A 188 -9.56 -13.92 9.83
N ASP A 189 -9.75 -14.29 11.09
CA ASP A 189 -10.27 -15.62 11.49
C ASP A 189 -11.79 -15.75 11.38
N GLY A 190 -12.50 -14.65 11.13
CA GLY A 190 -13.96 -14.64 10.99
C GLY A 190 -14.71 -14.47 12.32
N ALA A 191 -14.01 -14.21 13.43
CA ALA A 191 -14.65 -13.91 14.71
C ALA A 191 -15.49 -12.61 14.67
N ASP A 192 -16.36 -12.41 15.66
CA ASP A 192 -17.33 -11.29 15.68
C ASP A 192 -16.70 -9.88 15.68
N ASP A 193 -15.43 -9.76 16.04
CA ASP A 193 -14.72 -8.50 16.18
C ASP A 193 -13.76 -8.26 14.99
N ALA A 194 -14.32 -7.86 13.84
CA ALA A 194 -13.54 -7.62 12.63
C ALA A 194 -12.61 -6.39 12.77
N PRO A 195 -11.37 -6.45 12.24
CA PRO A 195 -10.52 -5.29 12.14
C PRO A 195 -11.18 -4.17 11.34
N CYS A 196 -11.13 -2.94 11.87
CA CYS A 196 -11.82 -1.78 11.32
C CYS A 196 -10.84 -0.83 10.62
N VAL A 197 -11.05 -0.62 9.33
CA VAL A 197 -10.24 0.25 8.47
C VAL A 197 -10.35 1.73 8.92
N GLU A 198 -11.54 2.14 9.30
CA GLU A 198 -11.85 3.48 9.79
C GLU A 198 -11.09 3.75 11.09
N ARG A 199 -11.08 2.78 11.99
CA ARG A 199 -10.38 2.86 13.27
C ARG A 199 -8.89 3.12 13.12
N VAL A 200 -8.22 2.41 12.20
CA VAL A 200 -6.80 2.65 11.89
C VAL A 200 -6.59 4.08 11.41
N THR A 201 -7.48 4.57 10.56
CA THR A 201 -7.39 5.93 9.99
C THR A 201 -7.59 7.01 11.06
N GLU A 202 -8.55 6.83 11.96
CA GLU A 202 -8.79 7.72 13.10
C GLU A 202 -7.60 7.77 14.04
N LEU A 203 -7.09 6.62 14.46
CA LEU A 203 -5.91 6.52 15.32
C LEU A 203 -4.69 7.24 14.72
N CYS A 204 -4.45 7.08 13.41
CA CYS A 204 -3.38 7.78 12.72
C CYS A 204 -3.56 9.30 12.75
N LYS A 205 -4.78 9.78 12.56
CA LYS A 205 -5.12 11.22 12.56
C LYS A 205 -4.98 11.82 13.96
N GLU A 206 -5.61 11.21 14.96
CA GLU A 206 -5.64 11.66 16.35
C GLU A 206 -4.26 11.76 16.98
N ASN A 207 -3.37 10.84 16.63
CA ASN A 207 -2.02 10.75 17.18
C ASN A 207 -0.93 11.36 16.28
N GLY A 208 -1.32 12.07 15.21
CA GLY A 208 -0.37 12.73 14.31
C GLY A 208 0.60 11.75 13.61
N VAL A 209 0.19 10.48 13.43
CA VAL A 209 1.00 9.45 12.76
C VAL A 209 1.06 9.72 11.27
N SER A 210 -0.03 10.21 10.68
CA SER A 210 -0.13 10.58 9.28
C SER A 210 -0.17 12.09 9.06
N LYS A 211 0.40 12.56 7.93
CA LYS A 211 0.13 13.88 7.37
C LYS A 211 -0.99 13.77 6.33
N GLN A 212 -1.78 14.82 6.17
CA GLN A 212 -2.90 14.84 5.23
C GLN A 212 -3.05 16.22 4.58
N VAL A 213 -3.34 16.24 3.27
CA VAL A 213 -3.65 17.45 2.50
C VAL A 213 -4.78 17.18 1.52
N SER A 214 -5.48 18.22 1.11
CA SER A 214 -6.46 18.15 0.02
C SER A 214 -5.77 18.30 -1.34
N LEU A 215 -6.26 17.57 -2.34
CA LEU A 215 -5.92 17.75 -3.75
C LEU A 215 -7.19 17.60 -4.58
N GLY A 216 -7.54 18.62 -5.37
CA GLY A 216 -8.80 18.65 -6.09
C GLY A 216 -10.00 18.37 -5.16
N LYS A 217 -10.78 17.34 -5.45
CA LYS A 217 -11.94 16.89 -4.66
C LYS A 217 -11.59 15.84 -3.60
N GLY A 218 -10.33 15.43 -3.52
CA GLY A 218 -9.92 14.30 -2.69
C GLY A 218 -8.88 14.66 -1.64
N LEU A 219 -8.36 13.61 -1.00
CA LEU A 219 -7.38 13.69 0.06
C LEU A 219 -6.15 12.82 -0.25
N MET A 220 -4.98 13.37 0.03
CA MET A 220 -3.71 12.64 0.00
C MET A 220 -3.17 12.54 1.42
N ARG A 221 -2.71 11.34 1.82
CA ARG A 221 -2.11 11.08 3.13
C ARG A 221 -0.77 10.43 2.97
N SER A 222 0.11 10.63 3.93
CA SER A 222 1.34 9.85 4.05
C SER A 222 1.70 9.56 5.49
N PHE A 223 2.47 8.50 5.67
CA PHE A 223 3.12 8.16 6.94
C PHE A 223 4.42 7.39 6.67
N SER A 224 5.42 7.59 7.53
CA SER A 224 6.65 6.81 7.52
C SER A 224 6.36 5.41 8.03
N ALA A 225 6.93 4.39 7.41
CA ALA A 225 6.77 3.00 7.83
C ALA A 225 7.23 2.80 9.28
N ARG A 226 8.36 3.38 9.67
CA ARG A 226 8.92 3.26 11.03
C ARG A 226 8.03 3.92 12.08
N LYS A 227 7.55 5.14 11.81
CA LYS A 227 6.67 5.84 12.75
C LYS A 227 5.35 5.10 12.95
N TYR A 228 4.77 4.62 11.85
CA TYR A 228 3.54 3.84 11.86
C TYR A 228 3.72 2.50 12.58
N TYR A 229 4.81 1.79 12.28
CA TYR A 229 5.17 0.53 12.94
C TYR A 229 5.30 0.69 14.45
N ASN A 230 6.10 1.64 14.91
CA ASN A 230 6.32 1.88 16.34
C ASN A 230 5.01 2.21 17.04
N PHE A 231 4.21 3.13 16.49
CA PHE A 231 2.93 3.52 17.07
C PHE A 231 1.98 2.34 17.26
N PHE A 232 1.73 1.56 16.20
CA PHE A 232 0.80 0.44 16.30
C PHE A 232 1.37 -0.73 17.11
N THR A 233 2.67 -0.98 17.06
CA THR A 233 3.31 -1.98 17.91
C THR A 233 3.13 -1.66 19.39
N ASP A 234 3.38 -0.42 19.79
CA ASP A 234 3.22 -0.02 21.20
C ASP A 234 1.74 -0.05 21.62
N LEU A 235 0.84 0.33 20.74
CA LEU A 235 -0.59 0.29 20.99
C LEU A 235 -1.11 -1.16 21.12
N LEU A 236 -0.72 -2.07 20.23
CA LEU A 236 -1.11 -3.48 20.25
C LEU A 236 -0.59 -4.24 21.46
N LYS A 237 0.60 -3.89 21.98
CA LYS A 237 1.14 -4.46 23.25
C LYS A 237 0.24 -4.18 24.45
N VAL A 238 -0.37 -2.99 24.49
CA VAL A 238 -1.24 -2.57 25.61
C VAL A 238 -2.69 -2.96 25.36
N ARG A 239 -3.12 -2.90 24.12
CA ARG A 239 -4.50 -3.12 23.67
C ARG A 239 -4.52 -4.01 22.42
N PRO A 240 -4.38 -5.35 22.58
CA PRO A 240 -4.19 -6.28 21.45
C PRO A 240 -5.29 -6.26 20.38
N ARG A 241 -6.52 -5.87 20.76
CA ARG A 241 -7.70 -5.81 19.87
C ARG A 241 -8.14 -4.39 19.52
N VAL A 242 -7.31 -3.37 19.76
CA VAL A 242 -7.65 -1.95 19.49
C VAL A 242 -8.07 -1.66 18.06
N LEU A 243 -7.69 -2.51 17.11
CA LEU A 243 -8.06 -2.41 15.69
C LEU A 243 -9.41 -3.08 15.37
N CYS A 244 -10.03 -3.78 16.33
CA CYS A 244 -11.30 -4.45 16.14
C CYS A 244 -12.49 -3.55 16.53
N VAL A 245 -13.67 -3.81 15.95
CA VAL A 245 -14.84 -2.90 16.03
C VAL A 245 -15.42 -2.80 17.43
N LYS A 246 -15.36 -3.88 18.23
CA LYS A 246 -16.02 -3.94 19.54
C LYS A 246 -15.19 -3.47 20.73
N GLU A 247 -13.92 -3.08 20.50
CA GLU A 247 -13.16 -2.51 21.58
C GLU A 247 -13.63 -1.06 21.83
N GLU A 248 -14.56 -0.89 22.77
CA GLU A 248 -14.90 0.43 23.29
C GLU A 248 -13.65 1.07 23.88
N LEU A 249 -13.34 2.28 23.46
CA LEU A 249 -12.31 3.07 24.12
C LEU A 249 -12.75 3.19 25.60
N PRO A 250 -11.88 2.90 26.58
CA PRO A 250 -12.22 3.21 27.95
C PRO A 250 -12.59 4.68 27.99
N ASP A 251 -13.80 4.99 28.47
CA ASP A 251 -14.28 6.34 28.65
C ASP A 251 -13.15 7.18 29.22
N GLY A 252 -12.88 8.30 28.53
CA GLY A 252 -11.78 9.18 28.89
C GLY A 252 -11.84 9.57 30.36
N LYS A 253 -10.87 9.12 31.11
CA LYS A 253 -10.45 9.70 32.38
C LYS A 253 -9.00 10.09 32.26
#